data_220b4f9610db4c7578ab3d16840ef99e
#
_entry.id   220b4f9610db4c7578ab3d16840ef99e
#
_cell.length_a   1.000
_cell.length_b   1.000
_cell.length_c   1.000
_cell.angle_alpha   90.00
_cell.angle_beta   90.00
_cell.angle_gamma   90.00
#
_symmetry.space_group_name_H-M   'P 1'
#
loop_
_entity.id
_entity.type
_entity.pdbx_description
1 polymer ?
#
loop_
_entity_poly.entity_id
_entity_poly.type
_entity_poly.pdbx_seq_one_letter_code
_entity_poly.pdbx_strand_id
1 'polypeptide(L)'
;MHYRNWTKAYPPHTHAEHLTLGIVEEGSVCIVIEGESKVYSAGDEFQIPPDVLHELKPVDDNGYSMLVTCVRIQASNGNGELVELKDSILDQPENLYLIEEMARDTNISPFHLIRKFKKMYGLTPHQFQIQCKVRKAQKLLEEEKSVCEVTYDAGFCDQSHLDRCFQKIVGLTPKEYKEASSTKPE
;
A
#
# COMPACT_ATOMS: atom_id res chain seq x y z
N MET A 1 -5.57 -1.49 -11.03
CA MET A 1 -6.62 -1.08 -10.07
C MET A 1 -7.45 0.03 -10.68
N HIS A 2 -8.76 -0.02 -10.51
CA HIS A 2 -9.69 1.01 -11.00
C HIS A 2 -10.46 1.59 -9.81
N TYR A 3 -10.26 2.86 -9.52
CA TYR A 3 -10.97 3.60 -8.49
C TYR A 3 -12.13 4.34 -9.16
N ARG A 4 -13.35 4.16 -8.67
CA ARG A 4 -14.55 4.81 -9.23
C ARG A 4 -15.28 5.58 -8.14
N ASN A 5 -15.60 6.83 -8.42
CA ASN A 5 -16.33 7.73 -7.50
C ASN A 5 -15.74 7.73 -6.08
N TRP A 6 -14.41 7.76 -5.98
CA TRP A 6 -13.73 7.67 -4.70
C TRP A 6 -13.75 9.01 -3.97
N THR A 7 -14.43 9.06 -2.83
CA THR A 7 -14.63 10.29 -2.05
C THR A 7 -13.78 10.36 -0.78
N LYS A 8 -12.99 9.33 -0.47
CA LYS A 8 -12.17 9.28 0.74
C LYS A 8 -10.70 9.53 0.43
N ALA A 9 -9.98 10.08 1.42
CA ALA A 9 -8.52 10.14 1.34
C ALA A 9 -7.93 8.73 1.38
N TYR A 10 -6.91 8.47 0.57
CA TYR A 10 -6.08 7.29 0.67
C TYR A 10 -4.84 7.68 1.50
N PRO A 11 -4.73 7.16 2.74
CA PRO A 11 -3.71 7.66 3.68
C PRO A 11 -2.29 7.42 3.19
N PRO A 12 -1.27 8.04 3.84
CA PRO A 12 0.12 7.90 3.45
C PRO A 12 0.58 6.44 3.36
N HIS A 13 1.09 6.05 2.19
CA HIS A 13 1.56 4.68 1.90
C HIS A 13 2.68 4.71 0.85
N THR A 14 3.34 3.57 0.64
CA THR A 14 4.36 3.40 -0.40
C THR A 14 4.02 2.22 -1.29
N HIS A 15 4.57 2.23 -2.50
CA HIS A 15 4.59 1.09 -3.40
C HIS A 15 6.04 0.61 -3.57
N ALA A 16 6.42 -0.41 -2.79
CA ALA A 16 7.76 -0.96 -2.86
C ALA A 16 8.06 -1.52 -4.25
N GLU A 17 9.19 -1.13 -4.82
CA GLU A 17 9.66 -1.53 -6.17
C GLU A 17 8.68 -1.27 -7.33
N HIS A 18 7.56 -0.62 -7.08
CA HIS A 18 6.60 -0.35 -8.14
C HIS A 18 6.55 1.13 -8.49
N LEU A 19 6.85 1.44 -9.75
CA LEU A 19 6.44 2.68 -10.36
C LEU A 19 4.91 2.65 -10.50
N THR A 20 4.25 3.60 -9.87
CA THR A 20 2.81 3.76 -10.00
C THR A 20 2.50 4.75 -11.11
N LEU A 21 1.78 4.30 -12.12
CA LEU A 21 1.29 5.12 -13.22
C LEU A 21 -0.23 5.24 -13.07
N GLY A 22 -0.76 6.44 -13.19
CA GLY A 22 -2.19 6.67 -13.11
C GLY A 22 -2.68 7.69 -14.11
N ILE A 23 -3.94 7.56 -14.47
CA ILE A 23 -4.70 8.55 -15.22
C ILE A 23 -6.01 8.85 -14.47
N VAL A 24 -6.31 10.12 -14.31
CA VAL A 24 -7.59 10.57 -13.75
C VAL A 24 -8.63 10.53 -14.86
N GLU A 25 -9.69 9.76 -14.66
CA GLU A 25 -10.77 9.62 -15.66
C GLU A 25 -11.89 10.64 -15.42
N GLU A 26 -12.21 10.91 -14.13
CA GLU A 26 -13.25 11.86 -13.73
C GLU A 26 -12.88 12.55 -12.41
N GLY A 27 -13.33 13.77 -12.21
CA GLY A 27 -13.09 14.57 -11.02
C GLY A 27 -11.66 15.06 -10.89
N SER A 28 -11.21 15.27 -9.65
CA SER A 28 -9.85 15.75 -9.36
C SER A 28 -9.31 15.11 -8.07
N VAL A 29 -8.03 14.75 -8.08
CA VAL A 29 -7.32 14.18 -6.95
C VAL A 29 -6.09 15.02 -6.60
N CYS A 30 -5.89 15.29 -5.33
CA CYS A 30 -4.66 15.89 -4.81
C CYS A 30 -3.72 14.76 -4.37
N ILE A 31 -2.55 14.70 -4.97
CA ILE A 31 -1.48 13.76 -4.60
C ILE A 31 -0.42 14.53 -3.82
N VAL A 32 -0.11 14.05 -2.61
CA VAL A 32 0.93 14.62 -1.75
C VAL A 32 2.12 13.67 -1.77
N ILE A 33 3.28 14.17 -2.18
CA ILE A 33 4.55 13.44 -2.21
C ILE A 33 5.59 14.26 -1.45
N GLU A 34 6.21 13.67 -0.42
CA GLU A 34 7.27 14.34 0.38
C GLU A 34 6.85 15.72 0.94
N GLY A 35 5.55 15.92 1.17
CA GLY A 35 4.99 17.18 1.69
C GLY A 35 4.60 18.18 0.60
N GLU A 36 4.96 17.95 -0.65
CA GLU A 36 4.50 18.73 -1.79
C GLU A 36 3.18 18.17 -2.33
N SER A 37 2.20 19.04 -2.55
CA SER A 37 0.89 18.66 -3.05
C SER A 37 0.68 19.13 -4.48
N LYS A 38 0.14 18.25 -5.32
CA LYS A 38 -0.25 18.57 -6.70
C LYS A 38 -1.63 18.02 -7.00
N VAL A 39 -2.45 18.84 -7.65
CA VAL A 39 -3.78 18.44 -8.10
C VAL A 39 -3.70 17.93 -9.54
N TYR A 40 -4.37 16.81 -9.78
CA TYR A 40 -4.55 16.19 -11.09
C TYR A 40 -6.05 16.10 -11.36
N SER A 41 -6.47 16.54 -12.54
CA SER A 41 -7.86 16.57 -13.00
C SER A 41 -8.11 15.55 -14.11
N ALA A 42 -9.36 15.36 -14.49
CA ALA A 42 -9.74 14.43 -15.55
C ALA A 42 -8.90 14.64 -16.83
N GLY A 43 -8.29 13.57 -17.32
CA GLY A 43 -7.35 13.56 -18.45
C GLY A 43 -5.88 13.68 -18.04
N ASP A 44 -5.56 14.09 -16.81
CA ASP A 44 -4.17 14.19 -16.36
C ASP A 44 -3.58 12.81 -16.03
N GLU A 45 -2.33 12.64 -16.43
CA GLU A 45 -1.53 11.48 -16.05
C GLU A 45 -0.58 11.84 -14.91
N PHE A 46 -0.33 10.87 -14.03
CA PHE A 46 0.66 11.00 -12.97
C PHE A 46 1.52 9.76 -12.84
N GLN A 47 2.70 9.97 -12.28
CA GLN A 47 3.57 8.87 -11.88
C GLN A 47 4.12 9.10 -10.48
N ILE A 48 4.21 8.02 -9.71
CA ILE A 48 4.80 8.01 -8.38
C ILE A 48 5.96 7.02 -8.40
N PRO A 49 7.19 7.47 -8.12
CA PRO A 49 8.35 6.60 -8.11
C PRO A 49 8.21 5.47 -7.09
N PRO A 50 8.96 4.35 -7.27
CA PRO A 50 9.03 3.29 -6.27
C PRO A 50 9.47 3.82 -4.91
N ASP A 51 8.96 3.18 -3.86
CA ASP A 51 9.36 3.41 -2.46
C ASP A 51 9.09 4.83 -1.91
N VAL A 52 8.45 5.70 -2.68
CA VAL A 52 8.12 7.07 -2.26
C VAL A 52 6.82 7.09 -1.46
N LEU A 53 6.89 7.69 -0.27
CA LEU A 53 5.70 7.91 0.57
C LEU A 53 4.78 8.95 -0.07
N HIS A 54 3.53 8.56 -0.31
CA HIS A 54 2.55 9.44 -0.92
C HIS A 54 1.15 9.24 -0.32
N GLU A 55 0.32 10.24 -0.49
CA GLU A 55 -1.07 10.29 -0.02
C GLU A 55 -1.94 10.82 -1.14
N LEU A 56 -3.18 10.31 -1.25
CA LEU A 56 -4.16 10.81 -2.20
C LEU A 56 -5.36 11.37 -1.44
N LYS A 57 -5.84 12.53 -1.84
CA LYS A 57 -7.00 13.19 -1.25
C LYS A 57 -7.97 13.63 -2.33
N PRO A 58 -9.29 13.45 -2.15
CA PRO A 58 -10.26 14.10 -3.02
C PRO A 58 -10.10 15.61 -2.88
N VAL A 59 -10.31 16.33 -3.97
CA VAL A 59 -10.25 17.81 -3.98
C VAL A 59 -11.58 18.40 -3.48
N ASP A 60 -12.68 17.68 -3.75
CA ASP A 60 -14.03 18.06 -3.35
C ASP A 60 -14.87 16.81 -2.98
N ASP A 61 -16.13 17.04 -2.61
CA ASP A 61 -17.06 15.99 -2.19
C ASP A 61 -17.59 15.13 -3.36
N ASN A 62 -17.35 15.52 -4.62
CA ASN A 62 -17.77 14.75 -5.78
C ASN A 62 -16.86 13.53 -6.00
N GLY A 63 -15.68 13.54 -5.40
CA GLY A 63 -14.71 12.47 -5.53
C GLY A 63 -14.00 12.43 -6.88
N TYR A 64 -13.33 11.31 -7.15
CA TYR A 64 -12.59 11.10 -8.38
C TYR A 64 -12.65 9.65 -8.86
N SER A 65 -12.50 9.46 -10.16
CA SER A 65 -12.29 8.16 -10.78
C SER A 65 -10.93 8.15 -11.45
N MET A 66 -10.15 7.07 -11.25
CA MET A 66 -8.83 6.93 -11.86
C MET A 66 -8.48 5.48 -12.15
N LEU A 67 -7.72 5.27 -13.20
CA LEU A 67 -7.07 4.00 -13.50
C LEU A 67 -5.61 4.03 -13.03
N VAL A 68 -5.20 3.03 -12.25
CA VAL A 68 -3.84 2.93 -11.72
C VAL A 68 -3.20 1.59 -12.11
N THR A 69 -2.01 1.65 -12.64
CA THR A 69 -1.16 0.49 -12.94
C THR A 69 0.15 0.59 -12.17
N CYS A 70 0.53 -0.49 -11.50
CA CYS A 70 1.81 -0.57 -10.82
C CYS A 70 2.75 -1.46 -11.63
N VAL A 71 3.88 -0.91 -12.07
CA VAL A 71 4.93 -1.61 -12.85
C VAL A 71 6.10 -1.88 -11.92
N ARG A 72 6.47 -3.15 -11.73
CA ARG A 72 7.64 -3.49 -10.91
C ARG A 72 8.92 -3.02 -11.61
N ILE A 73 9.70 -2.21 -10.92
CA ILE A 73 11.02 -1.77 -11.37
C ILE A 73 12.05 -2.35 -10.38
N GLN A 74 13.00 -3.11 -10.87
CA GLN A 74 14.12 -3.55 -10.04
C GLN A 74 15.00 -2.35 -9.72
N ALA A 75 14.96 -1.89 -8.47
CA ALA A 75 15.86 -0.85 -7.98
C ALA A 75 17.25 -1.47 -7.76
N SER A 76 18.19 -1.12 -8.60
CA SER A 76 19.61 -1.37 -8.36
C SER A 76 20.16 -0.28 -7.43
N ASN A 77 20.77 -0.69 -6.31
CA ASN A 77 21.56 0.07 -5.33
C ASN A 77 20.85 0.48 -4.02
N GLY A 78 20.49 -0.53 -3.20
CA GLY A 78 20.33 -0.34 -1.76
C GLY A 78 21.35 -1.19 -1.01
N ASN A 79 21.61 -0.94 0.28
CA ASN A 79 22.36 -1.87 1.13
C ASN A 79 21.72 -3.27 1.00
N GLY A 80 22.44 -4.24 0.41
CA GLY A 80 21.90 -5.55 0.03
C GLY A 80 21.02 -6.20 1.09
N GLU A 81 21.46 -6.16 2.37
CA GLU A 81 20.72 -6.74 3.49
C GLU A 81 19.32 -6.15 3.73
N LEU A 82 19.16 -4.82 3.59
CA LEU A 82 17.82 -4.18 3.74
C LEU A 82 16.93 -4.41 2.52
N VAL A 83 17.52 -4.58 1.36
CA VAL A 83 16.79 -4.97 0.13
C VAL A 83 16.28 -6.39 0.27
N GLU A 84 17.14 -7.32 0.70
CA GLU A 84 16.74 -8.72 0.94
C GLU A 84 15.63 -8.84 1.99
N LEU A 85 15.73 -8.08 3.09
CA LEU A 85 14.69 -8.01 4.09
C LEU A 85 13.36 -7.49 3.52
N LYS A 86 13.42 -6.38 2.77
CA LYS A 86 12.23 -5.81 2.10
C LYS A 86 11.61 -6.83 1.16
N ASP A 87 12.43 -7.51 0.35
CA ASP A 87 11.97 -8.50 -0.62
C ASP A 87 11.33 -9.71 0.07
N SER A 88 11.91 -10.18 1.16
CA SER A 88 11.32 -11.24 1.97
C SER A 88 9.93 -10.87 2.51
N ILE A 89 9.76 -9.63 2.99
CA ILE A 89 8.46 -9.13 3.46
C ILE A 89 7.45 -9.00 2.29
N LEU A 90 7.91 -8.60 1.12
CA LEU A 90 7.07 -8.49 -0.07
C LEU A 90 6.56 -9.84 -0.56
N ASP A 91 7.46 -10.82 -0.61
CA ASP A 91 7.14 -12.14 -1.14
C ASP A 91 6.23 -12.94 -0.21
N GLN A 92 6.44 -12.83 1.10
CA GLN A 92 5.69 -13.58 2.12
C GLN A 92 5.27 -12.67 3.30
N PRO A 93 4.41 -11.67 3.07
CA PRO A 93 4.01 -10.72 4.11
C PRO A 93 3.28 -11.38 5.29
N GLU A 94 2.66 -12.54 5.10
CA GLU A 94 1.98 -13.31 6.13
C GLU A 94 2.91 -13.92 7.17
N ASN A 95 4.18 -14.10 6.86
CA ASN A 95 5.14 -14.68 7.79
C ASN A 95 5.32 -13.80 9.03
N LEU A 96 5.69 -14.44 10.15
CA LEU A 96 6.08 -13.73 11.36
C LEU A 96 7.52 -13.21 11.20
N TYR A 97 7.66 -11.90 11.17
CA TYR A 97 8.96 -11.23 11.19
C TYR A 97 9.18 -10.56 12.55
N LEU A 98 10.11 -11.07 13.33
CA LEU A 98 10.52 -10.47 14.59
C LEU A 98 11.68 -9.50 14.35
N ILE A 99 11.60 -8.31 14.93
CA ILE A 99 12.62 -7.26 14.73
C ILE A 99 14.01 -7.75 15.13
N GLU A 100 14.11 -8.57 16.18
CA GLU A 100 15.37 -9.15 16.65
C GLU A 100 15.97 -10.14 15.64
N GLU A 101 15.13 -10.91 14.95
CA GLU A 101 15.57 -11.83 13.89
C GLU A 101 15.99 -11.04 12.66
N MET A 102 15.17 -10.11 12.21
CA MET A 102 15.49 -9.21 11.11
C MET A 102 16.82 -8.47 11.34
N ALA A 103 17.05 -7.98 12.57
CA ALA A 103 18.27 -7.28 12.93
C ALA A 103 19.50 -8.20 12.93
N ARG A 104 19.32 -9.46 13.32
CA ARG A 104 20.36 -10.48 13.30
C ARG A 104 20.78 -10.82 11.88
N ASP A 105 19.81 -11.00 10.98
CA ASP A 105 20.04 -11.33 9.59
C ASP A 105 20.73 -10.18 8.83
N THR A 106 20.48 -8.95 9.24
CA THR A 106 21.11 -7.74 8.67
C THR A 106 22.38 -7.27 9.42
N ASN A 107 22.82 -8.03 10.43
CA ASN A 107 24.01 -7.75 11.24
C ASN A 107 24.06 -6.33 11.85
N ILE A 108 22.89 -5.76 12.16
CA ILE A 108 22.72 -4.44 12.78
C ILE A 108 21.80 -4.53 14.01
N SER A 109 21.90 -3.54 14.93
CA SER A 109 21.00 -3.55 16.10
C SER A 109 19.54 -3.30 15.70
N PRO A 110 18.54 -3.83 16.47
CA PRO A 110 17.12 -3.62 16.19
C PRO A 110 16.74 -2.14 16.02
N PHE A 111 17.25 -1.27 16.86
CA PHE A 111 17.01 0.16 16.78
C PHE A 111 17.59 0.79 15.50
N HIS A 112 18.79 0.38 15.12
CA HIS A 112 19.44 0.86 13.91
C HIS A 112 18.71 0.35 12.66
N LEU A 113 18.27 -0.92 12.66
CA LEU A 113 17.46 -1.50 11.59
C LEU A 113 16.21 -0.67 11.34
N ILE A 114 15.40 -0.41 12.39
CA ILE A 114 14.16 0.36 12.28
C ILE A 114 14.43 1.75 11.68
N ARG A 115 15.44 2.45 12.17
CA ARG A 115 15.79 3.80 11.68
C ARG A 115 16.26 3.78 10.24
N LYS A 116 17.13 2.84 9.89
CA LYS A 116 17.73 2.74 8.56
C LYS A 116 16.67 2.34 7.53
N PHE A 117 15.82 1.36 7.86
CA PHE A 117 14.71 0.93 7.03
C PHE A 117 13.70 2.08 6.82
N LYS A 118 13.33 2.79 7.91
CA LYS A 118 12.43 3.94 7.82
C LYS A 118 13.03 5.08 6.99
N LYS A 119 14.33 5.34 7.11
CA LYS A 119 15.01 6.36 6.29
C LYS A 119 15.01 6.00 4.81
N MET A 120 15.13 4.70 4.49
CA MET A 120 15.23 4.21 3.12
C MET A 120 13.86 4.08 2.45
N TYR A 121 12.85 3.59 3.19
CA TYR A 121 11.53 3.21 2.63
C TYR A 121 10.35 4.02 3.19
N GLY A 122 10.60 5.05 3.99
CA GLY A 122 9.56 5.90 4.60
C GLY A 122 8.80 5.27 5.77
N LEU A 123 8.84 3.96 5.94
CA LEU A 123 8.11 3.17 6.91
C LEU A 123 9.04 2.30 7.76
N THR A 124 8.64 1.98 8.99
CA THR A 124 9.33 0.92 9.76
C THR A 124 9.07 -0.45 9.13
N PRO A 125 9.93 -1.48 9.37
CA PRO A 125 9.71 -2.83 8.84
C PRO A 125 8.31 -3.38 9.14
N HIS A 126 7.83 -3.20 10.37
CA HIS A 126 6.50 -3.63 10.76
C HIS A 126 5.37 -2.86 10.03
N GLN A 127 5.49 -1.53 9.89
CA GLN A 127 4.52 -0.75 9.12
C GLN A 127 4.50 -1.17 7.65
N PHE A 128 5.67 -1.44 7.09
CA PHE A 128 5.80 -1.94 5.73
C PHE A 128 5.14 -3.31 5.56
N GLN A 129 5.39 -4.24 6.49
CA GLN A 129 4.74 -5.55 6.50
C GLN A 129 3.21 -5.43 6.56
N ILE A 130 2.68 -4.59 7.45
CA ILE A 130 1.23 -4.36 7.55
C ILE A 130 0.66 -3.85 6.22
N GLN A 131 1.35 -2.94 5.54
CA GLN A 131 0.91 -2.50 4.20
C GLN A 131 0.91 -3.64 3.18
N CYS A 132 1.94 -4.49 3.18
CA CYS A 132 1.99 -5.66 2.30
C CYS A 132 0.85 -6.65 2.58
N LYS A 133 0.55 -6.91 3.86
CA LYS A 133 -0.60 -7.73 4.28
C LYS A 133 -1.93 -7.15 3.82
N VAL A 134 -2.13 -5.84 3.97
CA VAL A 134 -3.36 -5.17 3.51
C VAL A 134 -3.50 -5.25 1.99
N ARG A 135 -2.42 -5.08 1.23
CA ARG A 135 -2.45 -5.26 -0.24
C ARG A 135 -2.78 -6.68 -0.65
N LYS A 136 -2.19 -7.67 0.04
CA LYS A 136 -2.55 -9.07 -0.17
C LYS A 136 -4.03 -9.29 0.10
N ALA A 137 -4.56 -8.71 1.19
CA ALA A 137 -5.97 -8.76 1.51
C ALA A 137 -6.85 -8.12 0.43
N GLN A 138 -6.49 -6.94 -0.11
CA GLN A 138 -7.21 -6.30 -1.21
C GLN A 138 -7.31 -7.25 -2.42
N LYS A 139 -6.19 -7.83 -2.84
CA LYS A 139 -6.15 -8.76 -3.97
C LYS A 139 -7.04 -9.98 -3.74
N LEU A 140 -6.99 -10.58 -2.55
CA LEU A 140 -7.81 -11.74 -2.21
C LEU A 140 -9.32 -11.40 -2.16
N LEU A 141 -9.68 -10.16 -1.76
CA LEU A 141 -11.07 -9.69 -1.79
C LEU A 141 -11.55 -9.49 -3.24
N GLU A 142 -10.69 -9.00 -4.13
CA GLU A 142 -10.97 -8.88 -5.57
C GLU A 142 -11.15 -10.26 -6.25
N GLU A 143 -10.53 -11.30 -5.70
CA GLU A 143 -10.70 -12.71 -6.10
C GLU A 143 -11.96 -13.37 -5.46
N GLU A 144 -12.89 -12.56 -4.93
CA GLU A 144 -14.19 -13.00 -4.35
C GLU A 144 -14.07 -13.84 -3.06
N LYS A 145 -12.91 -13.97 -2.44
CA LYS A 145 -12.75 -14.66 -1.15
C LYS A 145 -13.57 -13.98 -0.05
N SER A 146 -13.99 -14.76 0.94
CA SER A 146 -14.68 -14.24 2.14
C SER A 146 -13.70 -13.45 3.01
N VAL A 147 -14.20 -12.47 3.78
CA VAL A 147 -13.37 -11.69 4.72
C VAL A 147 -12.70 -12.60 5.75
N CYS A 148 -13.34 -13.68 6.14
CA CYS A 148 -12.77 -14.66 7.06
C CYS A 148 -11.55 -15.37 6.48
N GLU A 149 -11.63 -15.88 5.26
CA GLU A 149 -10.51 -16.51 4.55
C GLU A 149 -9.37 -15.49 4.33
N VAL A 150 -9.71 -14.29 3.88
CA VAL A 150 -8.75 -13.20 3.65
C VAL A 150 -7.98 -12.85 4.92
N THR A 151 -8.63 -12.89 6.10
CA THR A 151 -7.98 -12.60 7.37
C THR A 151 -6.76 -13.50 7.59
N TYR A 152 -6.92 -14.80 7.41
CA TYR A 152 -5.83 -15.76 7.64
C TYR A 152 -4.86 -15.82 6.48
N ASP A 153 -5.35 -15.82 5.25
CA ASP A 153 -4.51 -15.90 4.04
C ASP A 153 -3.60 -14.68 3.87
N ALA A 154 -4.02 -13.50 4.36
CA ALA A 154 -3.19 -12.30 4.39
C ALA A 154 -2.31 -12.19 5.65
N GLY A 155 -2.39 -13.15 6.58
CA GLY A 155 -1.53 -13.26 7.75
C GLY A 155 -1.94 -12.34 8.91
N PHE A 156 -3.22 -12.01 9.06
CA PHE A 156 -3.74 -11.34 10.25
C PHE A 156 -4.15 -12.37 11.31
N CYS A 157 -3.97 -12.00 12.59
CA CYS A 157 -4.31 -12.90 13.71
C CYS A 157 -5.82 -13.07 13.88
N ASP A 158 -6.59 -12.03 13.58
CA ASP A 158 -8.05 -12.01 13.67
C ASP A 158 -8.65 -10.93 12.74
N GLN A 159 -9.96 -11.02 12.52
CA GLN A 159 -10.68 -10.10 11.65
C GLN A 159 -10.65 -8.65 12.18
N SER A 160 -10.70 -8.45 13.51
CA SER A 160 -10.66 -7.10 14.08
C SER A 160 -9.31 -6.40 13.83
N HIS A 161 -8.21 -7.17 13.78
CA HIS A 161 -6.90 -6.67 13.40
C HIS A 161 -6.86 -6.31 11.91
N LEU A 162 -7.38 -7.17 11.05
CA LEU A 162 -7.52 -6.88 9.63
C LEU A 162 -8.34 -5.59 9.43
N ASP A 163 -9.54 -5.50 10.02
CA ASP A 163 -10.44 -4.35 9.87
C ASP A 163 -9.76 -3.04 10.24
N ARG A 164 -9.10 -2.99 11.41
CA ARG A 164 -8.37 -1.79 11.86
C ARG A 164 -7.23 -1.39 10.92
N CYS A 165 -6.42 -2.35 10.50
CA CYS A 165 -5.30 -2.09 9.60
C CYS A 165 -5.79 -1.69 8.20
N PHE A 166 -6.79 -2.39 7.69
CA PHE A 166 -7.36 -2.15 6.39
C PHE A 166 -8.03 -0.78 6.33
N GLN A 167 -8.87 -0.44 7.31
CA GLN A 167 -9.53 0.87 7.38
C GLN A 167 -8.53 2.01 7.54
N LYS A 168 -7.46 1.81 8.32
CA LYS A 168 -6.39 2.81 8.47
C LYS A 168 -5.63 3.07 7.16
N ILE A 169 -5.43 2.04 6.32
CA ILE A 169 -4.60 2.14 5.12
C ILE A 169 -5.44 2.40 3.88
N VAL A 170 -6.62 1.82 3.77
CA VAL A 170 -7.50 1.91 2.59
C VAL A 170 -8.61 2.94 2.79
N GLY A 171 -8.96 3.27 4.04
CA GLY A 171 -10.06 4.17 4.37
C GLY A 171 -11.46 3.51 4.36
N LEU A 172 -11.54 2.22 4.00
CA LEU A 172 -12.74 1.39 3.98
C LEU A 172 -12.53 0.16 4.86
N THR A 173 -13.60 -0.47 5.30
CA THR A 173 -13.53 -1.83 5.85
C THR A 173 -13.33 -2.85 4.71
N PRO A 174 -12.79 -4.05 4.99
CA PRO A 174 -12.68 -5.11 4.00
C PRO A 174 -14.00 -5.45 3.30
N LYS A 175 -15.11 -5.40 4.04
CA LYS A 175 -16.45 -5.65 3.50
C LYS A 175 -16.88 -4.56 2.52
N GLU A 176 -16.78 -3.28 2.91
CA GLU A 176 -17.08 -2.14 2.04
C GLU A 176 -16.21 -2.15 0.78
N TYR A 177 -14.93 -2.51 0.92
CA TYR A 177 -14.02 -2.61 -0.22
C TYR A 177 -14.44 -3.71 -1.19
N LYS A 178 -14.80 -4.90 -0.68
CA LYS A 178 -15.30 -6.00 -1.50
C LYS A 178 -16.56 -5.62 -2.25
N GLU A 179 -17.54 -5.00 -1.59
CA GLU A 179 -18.78 -4.53 -2.21
C GLU A 179 -18.49 -3.50 -3.32
N ALA A 180 -17.57 -2.56 -3.07
CA ALA A 180 -17.18 -1.56 -4.06
C ALA A 180 -16.42 -2.16 -5.26
N SER A 181 -15.60 -3.19 -5.05
CA SER A 181 -14.82 -3.85 -6.11
C SER A 181 -15.66 -4.82 -6.96
N SER A 182 -16.71 -5.40 -6.37
CA SER A 182 -17.61 -6.36 -7.06
C SER A 182 -18.64 -5.68 -7.97
N THR A 183 -18.82 -4.36 -7.86
CA THR A 183 -19.73 -3.60 -8.73
C THR A 183 -19.06 -3.36 -10.09
N LYS A 184 -18.95 -4.42 -10.92
CA LYS A 184 -18.64 -4.27 -12.35
C LYS A 184 -19.89 -3.68 -13.03
N PRO A 185 -19.77 -2.65 -13.87
CA PRO A 185 -20.84 -2.31 -14.78
C PRO A 185 -20.97 -3.43 -15.82
N GLU A 186 -22.20 -3.81 -16.11
CA GLU A 186 -22.56 -4.58 -17.29
C GLU A 186 -22.14 -3.86 -18.57
#